data_bde2a49ef29d604863baf273fd161d7f
#
_entry.id   bde2a49ef29d604863baf273fd161d7f
#
_cell.length_a   1.000
_cell.length_b   1.000
_cell.length_c   1.000
_cell.angle_alpha   90.00
_cell.angle_beta   90.00
_cell.angle_gamma   90.00
#
_symmetry.space_group_name_H-M   'P 1'
#
loop_
_entity.id
_entity.type
_entity.pdbx_description
1 polymer ?
#
loop_
_entity_poly.entity_id
_entity_poly.type
_entity_poly.pdbx_seq_one_letter_code
_entity_poly.pdbx_strand_id
1 'polypeptide(L)'
;MTSDIGRKRSRLIQIICEEWITAQEYPGTLDSEVVYDRLVSEGEHFAEGEMDALLTHLREKEQIIHGPVLYFDREERAKHGAMTITGIADWLC
;
A
#
# COMPACT_ATOMS: atom_id res chain seq x y z
N MET A 1 -0.70 1.72 -24.78
CA MET A 1 0.21 2.49 -23.93
C MET A 1 -0.15 2.26 -22.47
N THR A 2 0.82 1.80 -21.70
CA THR A 2 0.58 1.51 -20.28
C THR A 2 0.51 2.81 -19.52
N SER A 3 -0.56 3.06 -18.76
CA SER A 3 -0.62 4.24 -17.93
C SER A 3 0.32 4.10 -16.73
N ASP A 4 0.85 5.23 -16.24
CA ASP A 4 1.68 5.25 -15.04
C ASP A 4 0.93 4.70 -13.83
N ILE A 5 -0.39 4.89 -13.79
CA ILE A 5 -1.26 4.40 -12.73
C ILE A 5 -1.24 2.86 -12.69
N GLY A 6 -1.34 2.22 -13.86
CA GLY A 6 -1.28 0.76 -13.95
C GLY A 6 0.07 0.21 -13.51
N ARG A 7 1.16 0.86 -13.91
CA ARG A 7 2.50 0.47 -13.52
C ARG A 7 2.70 0.64 -12.01
N LYS A 8 2.28 1.78 -11.46
CA LYS A 8 2.39 2.05 -10.02
C LYS A 8 1.57 1.07 -9.21
N ARG A 9 0.36 0.74 -9.68
CA ARG A 9 -0.50 -0.23 -9.01
C ARG A 9 0.18 -1.60 -8.96
N SER A 10 0.71 -2.06 -10.09
CA SER A 10 1.40 -3.35 -10.16
C SER A 10 2.61 -3.39 -9.24
N ARG A 11 3.40 -2.32 -9.23
CA ARG A 11 4.57 -2.25 -8.36
C ARG A 11 4.17 -2.17 -6.89
N LEU A 12 3.12 -1.43 -6.58
CA LEU A 12 2.57 -1.35 -5.23
C LEU A 12 2.17 -2.73 -4.70
N ILE A 13 1.45 -3.50 -5.50
CA ILE A 13 1.03 -4.85 -5.13
C ILE A 13 2.26 -5.75 -4.91
N GLN A 14 3.23 -5.65 -5.79
CA GLN A 14 4.46 -6.45 -5.68
C GLN A 14 5.20 -6.15 -4.37
N ILE A 15 5.33 -4.88 -4.02
CA ILE A 15 6.00 -4.48 -2.78
C ILE A 15 5.18 -4.91 -1.55
N ILE A 16 3.86 -4.79 -1.62
CA ILE A 16 2.99 -5.27 -0.54
C ILE A 16 3.24 -6.76 -0.31
N CYS A 17 3.32 -7.56 -1.36
CA CYS A 17 3.60 -8.99 -1.23
C CYS A 17 4.95 -9.26 -0.58
N GLU A 18 5.98 -8.60 -1.04
CA GLU A 18 7.33 -8.81 -0.51
C GLU A 18 7.42 -8.42 0.97
N GLU A 19 6.87 -7.26 1.32
CA GLU A 19 6.89 -6.78 2.70
C GLU A 19 5.97 -7.61 3.60
N TRP A 20 4.86 -8.09 3.06
CA TRP A 20 3.93 -8.93 3.81
C TRP A 20 4.57 -10.23 4.28
N ILE A 21 5.35 -10.86 3.42
CA ILE A 21 6.07 -12.09 3.77
C ILE A 21 6.98 -11.84 4.96
N THR A 22 7.75 -10.76 4.93
CA THR A 22 8.64 -10.38 6.03
C THR A 22 7.84 -10.04 7.30
N ALA A 23 6.75 -9.30 7.15
CA ALA A 23 5.93 -8.86 8.28
C ALA A 23 5.23 -10.03 9.00
N GLN A 24 5.02 -11.17 8.33
CA GLN A 24 4.39 -12.31 8.97
C GLN A 24 5.22 -12.89 10.11
N GLU A 25 6.53 -12.78 10.05
CA GLU A 25 7.39 -13.24 11.13
C GLU A 25 7.27 -12.33 12.36
N TYR A 26 7.19 -11.03 12.13
CA TYR A 26 7.01 -10.03 13.18
C TYR A 26 6.81 -8.65 12.53
N PRO A 27 5.82 -7.89 12.94
CA PRO A 27 4.83 -8.11 14.02
C PRO A 27 3.54 -8.81 13.56
N GLY A 28 3.46 -9.27 12.31
CA GLY A 28 2.25 -9.89 11.75
C GLY A 28 1.33 -8.93 11.03
N THR A 29 1.66 -7.65 11.01
CA THR A 29 0.93 -6.61 10.28
C THR A 29 1.91 -5.75 9.49
N LEU A 30 1.41 -5.07 8.45
CA LEU A 30 2.23 -4.25 7.57
C LEU A 30 1.67 -2.84 7.48
N ASP A 31 2.45 -1.85 7.90
CA ASP A 31 2.05 -0.45 7.77
C ASP A 31 2.29 0.05 6.35
N SER A 32 1.33 0.80 5.82
CA SER A 32 1.43 1.38 4.49
C SER A 32 2.64 2.31 4.32
N GLU A 33 3.08 2.93 5.41
CA GLU A 33 4.26 3.79 5.40
C GLU A 33 5.52 3.02 4.95
N VAL A 34 5.67 1.79 5.39
CA VAL A 34 6.80 0.93 5.00
C VAL A 34 6.79 0.71 3.49
N VAL A 35 5.61 0.43 2.94
CA VAL A 35 5.44 0.22 1.49
C VAL A 35 5.73 1.50 0.73
N TYR A 36 5.20 2.63 1.20
CA TYR A 36 5.42 3.94 0.59
C TYR A 36 6.91 4.28 0.56
N ASP A 37 7.59 4.17 1.70
CA ASP A 37 9.01 4.51 1.80
C ASP A 37 9.85 3.66 0.85
N ARG A 38 9.52 2.40 0.72
CA ARG A 38 10.22 1.52 -0.21
C ARG A 38 10.01 1.94 -1.66
N LEU A 39 8.77 2.26 -2.04
CA LEU A 39 8.46 2.71 -3.41
C LEU A 39 9.18 4.01 -3.74
N VAL A 40 9.18 4.97 -2.82
CA VAL A 40 9.87 6.23 -3.01
C VAL A 40 11.40 6.02 -3.14
N SER A 41 11.96 5.12 -2.35
CA SER A 41 13.40 4.80 -2.43
C SER A 41 13.78 4.18 -3.78
N GLU A 42 12.82 3.57 -4.46
CA GLU A 42 13.04 3.01 -5.80
C GLU A 42 12.79 4.03 -6.91
N GLY A 43 12.47 5.27 -6.56
CA GLY A 43 12.29 6.36 -7.51
C GLY A 43 10.84 6.64 -7.90
N GLU A 44 9.88 6.01 -7.25
CA GLU A 44 8.46 6.28 -7.54
C GLU A 44 8.05 7.63 -6.98
N HIS A 45 7.19 8.32 -7.72
CA HIS A 45 6.63 9.60 -7.31
C HIS A 45 5.12 9.48 -7.10
N PHE A 46 4.65 10.04 -6.00
CA PHE A 46 3.22 10.06 -5.68
C PHE A 46 2.76 11.50 -5.49
N ALA A 47 1.71 11.86 -6.20
CA ALA A 47 1.02 13.12 -5.97
C ALA A 47 0.30 13.04 -4.62
N GLU A 48 -0.04 14.20 -4.06
CA GLU A 48 -0.79 14.25 -2.80
C GLU A 48 -2.08 13.44 -2.92
N GLY A 49 -2.28 12.51 -1.99
CA GLY A 49 -3.47 11.66 -1.98
C GLY A 49 -3.43 10.48 -2.93
N GLU A 50 -2.44 10.39 -3.81
CA GLU A 50 -2.37 9.29 -4.79
C GLU A 50 -2.18 7.94 -4.11
N MET A 51 -1.29 7.84 -3.14
CA MET A 51 -1.05 6.59 -2.41
C MET A 51 -2.30 6.17 -1.63
N ASP A 52 -2.97 7.13 -1.00
CA ASP A 52 -4.23 6.85 -0.28
C ASP A 52 -5.30 6.34 -1.23
N ALA A 53 -5.42 6.96 -2.41
CA ALA A 53 -6.40 6.54 -3.42
C ALA A 53 -6.13 5.12 -3.92
N LEU A 54 -4.86 4.79 -4.17
CA LEU A 54 -4.48 3.45 -4.60
C LEU A 54 -4.80 2.40 -3.53
N LEU A 55 -4.43 2.66 -2.28
CA LEU A 55 -4.70 1.75 -1.18
C LEU A 55 -6.20 1.58 -0.94
N THR A 56 -6.96 2.68 -1.03
CA THR A 56 -8.42 2.64 -0.88
C THR A 56 -9.04 1.78 -1.97
N HIS A 57 -8.57 1.92 -3.20
CA HIS A 57 -9.07 1.11 -4.31
C HIS A 57 -8.79 -0.38 -4.08
N LEU A 58 -7.57 -0.73 -3.67
CA LEU A 58 -7.20 -2.11 -3.40
C LEU A 58 -8.01 -2.69 -2.24
N ARG A 59 -8.32 -1.89 -1.23
CA ARG A 59 -9.06 -2.33 -0.06
C ARG A 59 -10.57 -2.41 -0.31
N GLU A 60 -11.15 -1.39 -0.90
CA GLU A 60 -12.60 -1.27 -1.02
C GLU A 60 -13.17 -1.82 -2.33
N LYS A 61 -12.49 -1.60 -3.44
CA LYS A 61 -12.97 -2.03 -4.75
C LYS A 61 -12.51 -3.41 -5.12
N GLU A 62 -11.22 -3.67 -4.97
CA GLU A 62 -10.65 -4.97 -5.36
C GLU A 62 -10.63 -5.97 -4.21
N GLN A 63 -10.70 -5.49 -2.98
CA GLN A 63 -10.71 -6.31 -1.76
C GLN A 63 -9.53 -7.28 -1.66
N ILE A 64 -8.36 -6.83 -2.11
CA ILE A 64 -7.16 -7.65 -2.08
C ILE A 64 -6.25 -7.35 -0.89
N ILE A 65 -6.50 -6.24 -0.18
CA ILE A 65 -5.85 -5.95 1.09
C ILE A 65 -6.92 -5.60 2.12
N HIS A 66 -6.65 -5.89 3.38
CA HIS A 66 -7.58 -5.67 4.47
C HIS A 66 -6.88 -5.04 5.65
N GLY A 67 -7.58 -4.18 6.38
CA GLY A 67 -7.05 -3.58 7.60
C GLY A 67 -7.61 -2.19 7.85
N PRO A 68 -7.42 -1.67 9.07
CA PRO A 68 -7.95 -0.38 9.46
C PRO A 68 -7.17 0.77 8.82
N VAL A 69 -7.89 1.85 8.52
CA VAL A 69 -7.32 3.11 8.08
C VAL A 69 -7.05 3.96 9.31
N LEU A 70 -5.88 4.57 9.36
CA LEU A 70 -5.47 5.43 10.47
C LEU A 70 -5.82 6.88 10.13
N TYR A 71 -6.57 7.55 11.00
CA TYR A 71 -7.09 8.89 10.73
C TYR A 71 -6.47 10.00 11.58
N PHE A 72 -5.52 9.67 12.43
CA PHE A 72 -4.97 10.61 13.39
C PHE A 72 -4.10 11.71 12.75
N ASP A 73 -3.67 11.55 11.51
CA ASP A 73 -2.84 12.55 10.85
C ASP A 73 -3.22 12.65 9.36
N ARG A 74 -3.84 13.78 9.00
CA ARG A 74 -4.28 14.04 7.62
C ARG A 74 -3.12 14.18 6.66
N GLU A 75 -2.04 14.83 7.09
CA GLU A 75 -0.88 15.06 6.23
C GLU A 75 -0.20 13.74 5.91
N GLU A 76 0.02 12.92 6.92
CA GLU A 76 0.61 11.60 6.72
C GLU A 76 -0.27 10.72 5.85
N ARG A 77 -1.58 10.75 6.08
CA ARG A 77 -2.51 9.99 5.26
C ARG A 77 -2.51 10.45 3.81
N ALA A 78 -2.48 11.75 3.57
CA ALA A 78 -2.43 12.30 2.21
C ALA A 78 -1.13 11.91 1.51
N LYS A 79 -0.05 11.80 2.28
CA LYS A 79 1.27 11.49 1.77
C LYS A 79 1.43 10.00 1.42
N HIS A 80 1.10 9.10 2.31
CA HIS A 80 1.37 7.67 2.11
C HIS A 80 0.18 6.74 2.38
N GLY A 81 -1.00 7.28 2.53
CA GLY A 81 -2.20 6.47 2.68
C GLY A 81 -2.23 5.66 3.97
N ALA A 82 -2.10 6.31 5.11
CA ALA A 82 -1.94 5.67 6.42
C ALA A 82 -2.98 4.58 6.71
N MET A 83 -2.59 3.34 6.59
CA MET A 83 -3.39 2.19 6.99
C MET A 83 -2.48 1.08 7.53
N THR A 84 -3.06 0.17 8.29
CA THR A 84 -2.37 -1.04 8.72
C THR A 84 -2.96 -2.22 7.95
N ILE A 85 -2.13 -2.90 7.18
CA ILE A 85 -2.56 -4.10 6.43
C ILE A 85 -2.50 -5.28 7.39
N THR A 86 -3.65 -5.89 7.67
CA THR A 86 -3.77 -7.04 8.58
C THR A 86 -4.03 -8.33 7.83
N GLY A 87 -4.30 -8.27 6.54
CA GLY A 87 -4.53 -9.43 5.70
C GLY A 87 -4.48 -9.07 4.23
N ILE A 88 -4.21 -10.07 3.40
CA ILE A 88 -4.22 -9.93 1.95
C ILE A 88 -4.95 -11.14 1.35
N ALA A 89 -5.40 -10.99 0.10
CA ALA A 89 -6.06 -12.09 -0.61
C ALA A 89 -5.09 -13.27 -0.80
N ASP A 90 -5.56 -14.47 -0.59
CA ASP A 90 -4.73 -15.69 -0.66
C ASP A 90 -4.00 -15.85 -1.99
N TRP A 91 -4.65 -15.42 -3.09
CA TRP A 91 -4.11 -15.56 -4.44
C TRP A 91 -3.13 -14.43 -4.82
N LEU A 92 -2.98 -13.40 -4.01
CA LEU A 92 -2.23 -12.19 -4.37
C LEU A 92 -0.72 -12.43 -4.47
N CYS A 93 -0.20 -13.23 -3.58
CA CYS A 93 1.24 -13.54 -3.51
C CYS A 93 1.50 -15.07 -3.72
#